data_eefe3c8e66cc306c7882d1b2787bdec7
#
_entry.id   eefe3c8e66cc306c7882d1b2787bdec7
#
_cell.length_a   1.000
_cell.length_b   1.000
_cell.length_c   1.000
_cell.angle_alpha   90.00
_cell.angle_beta   90.00
_cell.angle_gamma   90.00
#
_symmetry.space_group_name_H-M   'P 1'
#
loop_
_entity.id
_entity.type
_entity.pdbx_description
1 polymer ?
#
loop_
_entity_poly.entity_id
_entity_poly.type
_entity_poly.pdbx_seq_one_letter_code
_entity_poly.pdbx_strand_id
1 'polypeptide(L)'
;MLFLFILAIWSWHIWVTERDLSSVEVENFQHEKYKFLPVNLGWCGFGNEWYAPREVKTRLKQAGGKTADLTFSQKQEVLNNDYDIKNGNNPYYQWGRKDPMLPGDGITAGDGKDKTCYPSSPEYKFKYGSEGLNTSDIKEYIRNPHKYNIKRVMDGKYYNLWSTDNDRTVPNDEVVIKSVYDPSPVGYSLPASNAFTGFTTTGEGIGDSYTPFTPEQINAKLPFDKGYYFYTKPNKQGTTFFFSAVGRRNYDSGILYGVFKLGWYWVSNLYTHSNGRDFGFSVSIINPIGYGNYHSYGFSVRSAEEKE
;
A
#
# COMPACT_ATOMS: atom_id res chain seq x y z
N MET A 1 -31.21 28.12 10.84
CA MET A 1 -29.80 27.82 10.57
C MET A 1 -29.73 26.38 10.09
N LEU A 2 -29.61 26.21 8.77
CA LEU A 2 -29.63 24.86 8.13
C LEU A 2 -28.21 24.36 8.14
N PHE A 3 -27.90 23.35 8.97
CA PHE A 3 -26.64 22.64 8.89
C PHE A 3 -26.72 21.65 7.73
N LEU A 4 -26.11 21.99 6.61
CA LEU A 4 -25.90 21.05 5.51
C LEU A 4 -24.74 20.11 5.90
N PHE A 5 -25.06 18.95 6.44
CA PHE A 5 -24.08 17.89 6.59
C PHE A 5 -23.81 17.32 5.20
N ILE A 6 -22.71 17.72 4.57
CA ILE A 6 -22.21 17.04 3.37
C ILE A 6 -21.59 15.71 3.85
N LEU A 7 -22.39 14.65 3.82
CA LEU A 7 -21.88 13.30 4.00
C LEU A 7 -21.12 12.92 2.73
N ALA A 8 -19.85 12.54 2.87
CA ALA A 8 -19.10 11.97 1.75
C ALA A 8 -19.82 10.72 1.26
N ILE A 9 -20.21 10.70 -0.03
CA ILE A 9 -20.83 9.55 -0.67
C ILE A 9 -19.77 8.63 -1.24
N TRP A 10 -18.66 9.20 -1.69
CA TRP A 10 -17.50 8.51 -2.25
C TRP A 10 -16.28 9.40 -2.19
N SER A 11 -15.08 8.81 -2.15
CA SER A 11 -13.79 9.50 -2.22
C SER A 11 -12.95 8.92 -3.35
N TRP A 12 -12.09 9.72 -3.93
CA TRP A 12 -11.07 9.28 -4.88
C TRP A 12 -9.69 9.60 -4.34
N HIS A 13 -8.80 8.64 -4.45
CA HIS A 13 -7.38 8.88 -4.27
C HIS A 13 -6.78 9.24 -5.63
N ILE A 14 -6.30 10.46 -5.76
CA ILE A 14 -5.62 10.93 -6.97
C ILE A 14 -4.13 10.97 -6.67
N TRP A 15 -3.38 10.14 -7.37
CA TRP A 15 -1.94 10.08 -7.27
C TRP A 15 -1.32 10.74 -8.50
N VAL A 16 -0.54 11.81 -8.29
CA VAL A 16 0.17 12.53 -9.33
C VAL A 16 1.66 12.35 -9.10
N THR A 17 2.37 11.87 -10.09
CA THR A 17 3.81 11.66 -10.03
C THR A 17 4.43 11.93 -11.40
N GLU A 18 5.66 12.47 -11.42
CA GLU A 18 6.47 12.61 -12.64
C GLU A 18 7.34 11.37 -12.88
N ARG A 19 7.30 10.41 -11.97
CA ARG A 19 8.09 9.18 -12.11
C ARG A 19 7.54 8.32 -13.24
N ASP A 20 8.45 7.72 -14.01
CA ASP A 20 8.10 6.65 -14.92
C ASP A 20 7.51 5.48 -14.13
N LEU A 21 6.26 5.13 -14.44
CA LEU A 21 5.52 4.04 -13.86
C LEU A 21 5.51 2.80 -14.75
N SER A 22 6.40 2.70 -15.74
CA SER A 22 6.56 1.48 -16.52
C SER A 22 6.79 0.29 -15.61
N SER A 23 5.96 -0.74 -15.76
CA SER A 23 5.96 -1.89 -14.87
C SER A 23 7.23 -2.74 -15.02
N VAL A 24 7.60 -3.40 -13.95
CA VAL A 24 8.74 -4.29 -13.85
C VAL A 24 8.25 -5.73 -13.80
N GLU A 25 8.64 -6.55 -14.80
CA GLU A 25 8.31 -7.97 -14.82
C GLU A 25 9.15 -8.72 -13.78
N VAL A 26 8.49 -9.48 -12.92
CA VAL A 26 9.07 -10.33 -11.88
C VAL A 26 8.51 -11.73 -12.03
N GLU A 27 9.38 -12.71 -12.01
CA GLU A 27 9.04 -14.14 -12.02
C GLU A 27 9.04 -14.67 -10.59
N ASN A 28 7.95 -15.30 -10.18
CA ASN A 28 7.85 -15.94 -8.87
C ASN A 28 8.50 -17.32 -8.83
N PHE A 29 8.45 -18.01 -7.70
CA PHE A 29 9.04 -19.34 -7.54
C PHE A 29 8.34 -20.42 -8.38
N GLN A 30 7.06 -20.22 -8.68
CA GLN A 30 6.23 -21.09 -9.53
C GLN A 30 6.41 -20.80 -11.03
N HIS A 31 7.33 -19.91 -11.40
CA HIS A 31 7.59 -19.43 -12.76
C HIS A 31 6.43 -18.60 -13.37
N GLU A 32 5.48 -18.14 -12.56
CA GLU A 32 4.47 -17.19 -12.97
C GLU A 32 5.04 -15.75 -13.02
N LYS A 33 4.56 -14.97 -13.98
CA LYS A 33 5.04 -13.61 -14.19
C LYS A 33 4.04 -12.57 -13.69
N TYR A 34 4.58 -11.59 -13.00
CA TYR A 34 3.86 -10.42 -12.50
C TYR A 34 4.56 -9.15 -12.98
N LYS A 35 3.80 -8.16 -13.41
CA LYS A 35 4.33 -6.85 -13.79
C LYS A 35 3.92 -5.82 -12.74
N PHE A 36 4.83 -5.48 -11.88
CA PHE A 36 4.60 -4.56 -10.75
C PHE A 36 4.85 -3.11 -11.14
N LEU A 37 4.09 -2.19 -10.55
CA LEU A 37 4.50 -0.79 -10.50
C LEU A 37 5.91 -0.67 -9.88
N PRO A 38 6.77 0.22 -10.40
CA PRO A 38 8.16 0.34 -9.92
C PRO A 38 8.27 0.87 -8.50
N VAL A 39 7.20 1.47 -7.97
CA VAL A 39 7.10 2.02 -6.60
C VAL A 39 5.78 1.60 -5.97
N ASN A 40 5.66 1.78 -4.67
CA ASN A 40 4.41 1.53 -3.95
C ASN A 40 3.31 2.48 -4.41
N LEU A 41 2.08 2.00 -4.39
CA LEU A 41 0.91 2.81 -4.74
C LEU A 41 0.87 4.09 -3.88
N GLY A 42 0.80 5.24 -4.55
CA GLY A 42 0.78 6.54 -3.89
C GLY A 42 2.13 7.01 -3.32
N TRP A 43 3.24 6.35 -3.67
CA TRP A 43 4.57 6.77 -3.25
C TRP A 43 4.86 8.22 -3.67
N CYS A 44 5.41 8.99 -2.73
CA CYS A 44 5.85 10.35 -2.96
C CYS A 44 7.33 10.48 -2.59
N GLY A 45 8.13 11.01 -3.49
CA GLY A 45 9.54 11.27 -3.23
C GLY A 45 9.76 12.37 -2.19
N PHE A 46 10.94 12.38 -1.60
CA PHE A 46 11.44 13.51 -0.85
C PHE A 46 12.10 14.49 -1.80
N GLY A 47 11.61 15.72 -1.88
CA GLY A 47 12.27 16.82 -2.55
C GLY A 47 12.48 17.97 -1.58
N ASN A 48 13.56 18.70 -1.74
CA ASN A 48 13.89 19.87 -0.92
C ASN A 48 13.39 21.18 -1.51
N GLU A 49 12.83 21.17 -2.68
CA GLU A 49 12.40 22.38 -3.39
C GLU A 49 10.91 22.32 -3.75
N TRP A 50 10.21 23.38 -3.45
CA TRP A 50 8.80 23.56 -3.78
C TRP A 50 8.66 24.45 -5.02
N TYR A 51 8.05 23.96 -6.07
CA TYR A 51 7.60 24.82 -7.16
C TYR A 51 6.40 25.66 -6.74
N ALA A 52 6.26 26.79 -7.39
CA ALA A 52 5.05 27.59 -7.25
C ALA A 52 3.82 26.73 -7.49
N PRO A 53 2.80 26.83 -6.65
CA PRO A 53 1.58 26.05 -6.79
C PRO A 53 0.99 26.30 -8.18
N ARG A 54 0.66 25.23 -8.89
CA ARG A 54 -0.12 25.29 -10.12
C ARG A 54 -1.59 25.04 -9.78
N GLU A 55 -2.43 25.95 -10.24
CA GLU A 55 -3.86 25.71 -10.24
C GLU A 55 -4.27 25.03 -11.55
N VAL A 56 -4.87 23.87 -11.44
CA VAL A 56 -5.54 23.20 -12.55
C VAL A 56 -7.03 23.34 -12.37
N LYS A 57 -7.67 24.06 -13.29
CA LYS A 57 -9.13 24.19 -13.34
C LYS A 57 -9.67 23.16 -14.31
N THR A 58 -10.56 22.31 -13.84
CA THR A 58 -11.25 21.34 -14.70
C THR A 58 -12.75 21.46 -14.54
N ARG A 59 -13.45 21.17 -15.62
CA ARG A 59 -14.92 21.15 -15.63
C ARG A 59 -15.41 19.73 -15.81
N LEU A 60 -16.10 19.23 -14.79
CA LEU A 60 -16.81 17.97 -14.88
C LEU A 60 -18.18 18.21 -15.53
N LYS A 61 -18.52 17.38 -16.50
CA LYS A 61 -19.83 17.39 -17.15
C LYS A 61 -20.51 16.05 -16.95
N GLN A 62 -21.64 16.08 -16.29
CA GLN A 62 -22.50 14.89 -16.13
C GLN A 62 -23.31 14.64 -17.40
N ALA A 63 -23.69 13.39 -17.66
CA ALA A 63 -24.52 13.00 -18.82
C ALA A 63 -25.84 13.79 -18.91
N GLY A 64 -26.41 14.24 -17.81
CA GLY A 64 -27.60 15.10 -17.74
C GLY A 64 -27.34 16.59 -17.95
N GLY A 65 -26.16 16.97 -18.44
CA GLY A 65 -25.82 18.36 -18.75
C GLY A 65 -25.38 19.23 -17.57
N LYS A 66 -25.47 18.74 -16.35
CA LYS A 66 -24.96 19.47 -15.17
C LYS A 66 -23.45 19.55 -15.22
N THR A 67 -22.90 20.70 -14.85
CA THR A 67 -21.46 20.93 -14.79
C THR A 67 -21.04 21.36 -13.40
N ALA A 68 -19.85 20.98 -13.00
CA ALA A 68 -19.17 21.45 -11.80
C ALA A 68 -17.73 21.84 -12.15
N ASP A 69 -17.32 23.02 -11.74
CA ASP A 69 -15.93 23.46 -11.90
C ASP A 69 -15.15 23.07 -10.64
N LEU A 70 -14.04 22.37 -10.85
CA LEU A 70 -13.11 21.98 -9.80
C LEU A 70 -11.79 22.73 -10.02
N THR A 71 -11.26 23.27 -8.93
CA THR A 71 -9.92 23.83 -8.92
C THR A 71 -9.04 22.97 -8.05
N PHE A 72 -8.00 22.40 -8.64
CA PHE A 72 -6.96 21.67 -7.92
C PHE A 72 -5.76 22.59 -7.75
N SER A 73 -5.39 22.84 -6.50
CA SER A 73 -4.13 23.50 -6.21
C SER A 73 -3.08 22.42 -5.96
N GLN A 74 -2.15 22.29 -6.87
CA GLN A 74 -1.04 21.36 -6.73
C GLN A 74 0.17 22.12 -6.22
N LYS A 75 0.71 21.69 -5.06
CA LYS A 75 2.08 21.99 -4.70
C LYS A 75 2.95 20.99 -5.46
N GLN A 76 3.75 21.50 -6.37
CA GLN A 76 4.70 20.67 -7.08
C GLN A 76 6.02 20.72 -6.32
N GLU A 77 6.47 19.58 -5.83
CA GLU A 77 7.80 19.39 -5.29
C GLU A 77 8.75 19.09 -6.44
N VAL A 78 9.84 19.84 -6.57
CA VAL A 78 10.91 19.45 -7.49
C VAL A 78 11.67 18.33 -6.85
N LEU A 79 11.61 17.25 -7.53
CA LEU A 79 12.43 16.11 -7.21
C LEU A 79 13.83 16.39 -7.74
N ASN A 80 14.76 16.59 -6.87
CA ASN A 80 16.16 16.53 -7.22
C ASN A 80 16.44 15.17 -7.89
N ASN A 81 17.30 15.13 -8.90
CA ASN A 81 17.62 13.92 -9.66
C ASN A 81 18.20 12.75 -8.83
N ASP A 82 18.54 12.98 -7.58
CA ASP A 82 18.92 11.96 -6.60
C ASP A 82 17.71 11.36 -5.89
N TYR A 83 16.80 10.85 -6.69
CA TYR A 83 15.63 10.13 -6.24
C TYR A 83 16.03 8.90 -5.46
N ASP A 84 16.22 9.07 -4.19
CA ASP A 84 16.39 7.91 -3.32
C ASP A 84 15.03 7.27 -3.05
N ILE A 85 14.66 6.30 -3.88
CA ILE A 85 13.49 5.45 -3.72
C ILE A 85 13.38 4.86 -2.30
N LYS A 86 14.48 4.79 -1.57
CA LYS A 86 14.57 4.30 -0.20
C LYS A 86 14.00 5.27 0.83
N ASN A 87 13.93 6.56 0.51
CA ASN A 87 13.52 7.62 1.44
C ASN A 87 12.13 8.20 1.15
N GLY A 88 11.45 7.73 0.10
CA GLY A 88 10.13 8.22 -0.25
C GLY A 88 9.05 7.89 0.79
N ASN A 89 8.01 8.70 0.82
CA ASN A 89 6.85 8.49 1.66
C ASN A 89 5.90 7.48 1.02
N ASN A 90 5.46 6.50 1.78
CA ASN A 90 4.61 5.42 1.31
C ASN A 90 3.29 5.43 2.06
N PRO A 91 2.14 5.55 1.37
CA PRO A 91 0.83 5.40 1.98
C PRO A 91 0.60 3.98 2.50
N TYR A 92 -0.35 3.89 3.42
CA TYR A 92 -0.77 2.63 4.04
C TYR A 92 -2.24 2.41 3.78
N TYR A 93 -2.62 1.17 3.50
CA TYR A 93 -4.00 0.78 3.25
C TYR A 93 -4.44 -0.22 4.31
N GLN A 94 -5.63 -0.04 4.84
CA GLN A 94 -6.26 -1.06 5.67
C GLN A 94 -6.97 -2.07 4.77
N TRP A 95 -7.00 -3.32 5.17
CA TRP A 95 -7.61 -4.39 4.39
C TRP A 95 -9.03 -4.04 3.95
N GLY A 96 -9.30 -4.21 2.66
CA GLY A 96 -10.62 -3.93 2.06
C GLY A 96 -10.95 -2.45 1.87
N ARG A 97 -10.05 -1.53 2.18
CA ARG A 97 -10.26 -0.08 1.98
C ARG A 97 -9.49 0.43 0.78
N LYS A 98 -10.17 1.23 -0.03
CA LYS A 98 -9.58 1.92 -1.19
C LYS A 98 -8.82 3.20 -0.82
N ASP A 99 -9.14 3.79 0.33
CA ASP A 99 -8.58 5.08 0.74
C ASP A 99 -7.30 4.87 1.54
N PRO A 100 -6.20 5.55 1.14
CA PRO A 100 -4.94 5.45 1.85
C PRO A 100 -4.96 6.20 3.17
N MET A 101 -4.20 5.69 4.13
CA MET A 101 -3.70 6.46 5.26
C MET A 101 -2.39 7.09 4.83
N LEU A 102 -2.31 8.41 4.89
CA LEU A 102 -1.15 9.14 4.41
C LEU A 102 0.11 8.77 5.21
N PRO A 103 1.27 8.78 4.55
CA PRO A 103 2.55 8.66 5.22
C PRO A 103 2.79 9.87 6.10
N GLY A 104 3.57 9.69 7.16
CA GLY A 104 4.03 10.81 7.95
C GLY A 104 5.11 11.62 7.23
N ASP A 105 5.13 12.92 7.43
CA ASP A 105 6.18 13.79 6.95
C ASP A 105 7.43 13.65 7.83
N GLY A 106 8.60 13.50 7.20
CA GLY A 106 9.88 13.34 7.89
C GLY A 106 9.90 12.17 8.87
N ILE A 107 9.30 11.04 8.51
CA ILE A 107 9.32 9.82 9.33
C ILE A 107 10.75 9.35 9.51
N THR A 108 11.17 9.26 10.78
CA THR A 108 12.38 8.57 11.18
C THR A 108 12.02 7.21 11.78
N ALA A 109 12.88 6.21 11.54
CA ALA A 109 12.67 4.88 12.10
C ALA A 109 12.50 4.96 13.63
N GLY A 110 11.35 4.52 14.11
CA GLY A 110 11.07 4.37 15.54
C GLY A 110 10.52 5.59 16.26
N ASP A 111 10.25 6.72 15.59
CA ASP A 111 9.70 7.89 16.27
C ASP A 111 8.19 7.79 16.54
N GLY A 112 7.50 6.87 15.90
CA GLY A 112 6.06 6.63 16.09
C GLY A 112 5.16 7.84 15.81
N LYS A 113 5.73 8.97 15.40
CA LYS A 113 4.99 10.20 15.19
C LYS A 113 4.36 10.23 13.82
N ASP A 114 3.12 10.64 13.79
CA ASP A 114 2.35 10.81 12.57
C ASP A 114 2.57 12.24 12.04
N LYS A 115 3.52 12.37 11.13
CA LYS A 115 3.77 13.63 10.44
C LYS A 115 3.15 13.55 9.05
N THR A 116 2.35 14.50 8.68
CA THR A 116 1.66 14.51 7.39
C THR A 116 2.53 15.09 6.29
N CYS A 117 2.68 14.39 5.17
CA CYS A 117 3.38 14.87 3.97
C CYS A 117 2.71 16.07 3.32
N TYR A 118 1.44 16.25 3.57
CA TYR A 118 0.67 17.32 2.98
C TYR A 118 0.25 18.27 4.08
N PRO A 119 0.37 19.60 3.86
CA PRO A 119 -0.27 20.55 4.74
C PRO A 119 -1.76 20.24 4.70
N SER A 120 -2.21 19.45 5.65
CA SER A 120 -3.61 19.15 5.78
C SER A 120 -4.36 20.44 5.94
N SER A 121 -5.38 20.67 5.09
CA SER A 121 -6.46 21.56 5.48
C SER A 121 -6.82 21.24 6.94
N PRO A 122 -6.97 22.22 7.84
CA PRO A 122 -7.38 21.99 9.22
C PRO A 122 -8.63 21.11 9.33
N GLU A 123 -9.41 21.01 8.26
CA GLU A 123 -10.64 20.25 8.15
C GLU A 123 -10.43 18.74 7.88
N TYR A 124 -9.25 18.34 7.35
CA TYR A 124 -8.93 16.97 6.97
C TYR A 124 -7.71 16.41 7.71
N LYS A 125 -7.77 16.40 9.03
CA LYS A 125 -6.78 15.68 9.82
C LYS A 125 -7.15 14.22 9.87
N PHE A 126 -6.17 13.35 9.59
CA PHE A 126 -6.34 11.92 9.83
C PHE A 126 -6.57 11.66 11.32
N LYS A 127 -7.51 10.76 11.62
CA LYS A 127 -7.94 10.42 12.97
C LYS A 127 -7.54 8.99 13.29
N TYR A 128 -6.81 8.82 14.38
CA TYR A 128 -6.25 7.55 14.84
C TYR A 128 -6.67 7.28 16.28
N GLY A 129 -6.44 6.04 16.73
CA GLY A 129 -6.74 5.63 18.09
C GLY A 129 -8.20 5.85 18.46
N SER A 130 -8.46 6.50 19.57
CA SER A 130 -9.82 6.76 20.09
C SER A 130 -10.68 7.68 19.20
N GLU A 131 -10.05 8.49 18.34
CA GLU A 131 -10.75 9.32 17.36
C GLU A 131 -11.04 8.58 16.05
N GLY A 132 -10.54 7.37 15.88
CA GLY A 132 -10.73 6.50 14.74
C GLY A 132 -12.12 5.86 14.69
N LEU A 133 -12.23 4.82 13.86
CA LEU A 133 -13.41 3.96 13.76
C LEU A 133 -13.16 2.66 14.53
N ASN A 134 -14.25 2.05 14.99
CA ASN A 134 -14.26 0.68 15.50
C ASN A 134 -15.52 -0.03 14.99
N THR A 135 -15.55 -0.31 13.69
CA THR A 135 -16.75 -0.81 13.03
C THR A 135 -16.41 -1.75 11.87
N SER A 136 -17.31 -2.63 11.52
CA SER A 136 -17.33 -3.40 10.28
C SER A 136 -18.34 -2.85 9.24
N ASP A 137 -18.98 -1.72 9.52
CA ASP A 137 -19.88 -1.09 8.56
C ASP A 137 -19.11 -0.39 7.44
N ILE A 138 -19.22 -0.92 6.23
CA ILE A 138 -18.59 -0.39 5.02
C ILE A 138 -19.02 1.06 4.75
N LYS A 139 -20.27 1.43 5.08
CA LYS A 139 -20.74 2.81 4.90
C LYS A 139 -19.95 3.80 5.75
N GLU A 140 -19.57 3.38 6.94
CA GLU A 140 -18.73 4.21 7.82
C GLU A 140 -17.31 4.38 7.25
N TYR A 141 -16.76 3.38 6.57
CA TYR A 141 -15.48 3.52 5.86
C TYR A 141 -15.56 4.55 4.75
N ILE A 142 -16.60 4.46 3.92
CA ILE A 142 -16.81 5.38 2.78
C ILE A 142 -17.04 6.82 3.27
N ARG A 143 -17.82 6.98 4.34
CA ARG A 143 -18.12 8.30 4.92
C ARG A 143 -16.95 8.95 5.64
N ASN A 144 -16.03 8.14 6.13
CA ASN A 144 -14.92 8.59 6.95
C ASN A 144 -13.57 8.10 6.41
N PRO A 145 -13.18 8.47 5.17
CA PRO A 145 -11.95 7.98 4.54
C PRO A 145 -10.70 8.38 5.34
N HIS A 146 -10.77 9.44 6.14
CA HIS A 146 -9.69 9.97 6.96
C HIS A 146 -9.58 9.33 8.36
N LYS A 147 -10.50 8.43 8.74
CA LYS A 147 -10.45 7.77 10.04
C LYS A 147 -9.86 6.37 9.95
N TYR A 148 -8.86 6.12 10.75
CA TYR A 148 -8.30 4.78 10.92
C TYR A 148 -9.28 3.87 11.65
N ASN A 149 -9.43 2.62 11.21
CA ASN A 149 -10.33 1.67 11.83
C ASN A 149 -9.55 0.67 12.68
N ILE A 150 -9.87 0.58 13.96
CA ILE A 150 -9.24 -0.35 14.91
C ILE A 150 -10.01 -1.68 15.05
N LYS A 151 -11.11 -1.87 14.34
CA LYS A 151 -11.83 -3.16 14.31
C LYS A 151 -10.96 -4.19 13.61
N ARG A 152 -10.52 -5.20 14.34
CA ARG A 152 -9.53 -6.19 13.89
C ARG A 152 -10.01 -7.05 12.74
N VAL A 153 -11.29 -7.34 12.69
CA VAL A 153 -11.92 -8.27 11.75
C VAL A 153 -13.14 -7.62 11.13
N MET A 154 -13.29 -7.77 9.83
CA MET A 154 -14.54 -7.44 9.14
C MET A 154 -15.58 -8.51 9.44
N ASP A 155 -16.79 -8.10 9.84
CA ASP A 155 -17.87 -9.03 10.15
C ASP A 155 -18.62 -9.46 8.88
N GLY A 156 -19.16 -10.66 8.91
CA GLY A 156 -20.05 -11.19 7.88
C GLY A 156 -19.35 -11.59 6.58
N LYS A 157 -20.04 -11.48 5.47
CA LYS A 157 -19.61 -11.93 4.13
C LYS A 157 -18.59 -11.02 3.43
N TYR A 158 -18.13 -9.99 4.08
CA TYR A 158 -17.23 -8.99 3.49
C TYR A 158 -15.78 -9.17 3.96
N TYR A 159 -15.30 -10.41 3.98
CA TYR A 159 -13.95 -10.73 4.43
C TYR A 159 -12.87 -10.12 3.55
N ASN A 160 -13.12 -10.00 2.23
CA ASN A 160 -12.21 -9.40 1.28
C ASN A 160 -12.97 -8.48 0.32
N LEU A 161 -12.90 -7.18 0.55
CA LEU A 161 -13.52 -6.21 -0.35
C LEU A 161 -12.67 -5.88 -1.57
N TRP A 162 -11.40 -6.24 -1.61
CA TRP A 162 -10.51 -5.92 -2.72
C TRP A 162 -10.69 -6.83 -3.93
N SER A 163 -11.15 -8.06 -3.72
CA SER A 163 -11.39 -9.04 -4.77
C SER A 163 -12.83 -9.52 -4.75
N THR A 164 -13.36 -9.88 -5.91
CA THR A 164 -14.67 -10.54 -6.01
C THR A 164 -14.66 -11.96 -5.45
N ASP A 165 -13.48 -12.59 -5.39
CA ASP A 165 -13.23 -13.85 -4.69
C ASP A 165 -12.86 -13.54 -3.23
N ASN A 166 -13.87 -13.46 -2.39
CA ASN A 166 -13.77 -12.88 -1.06
C ASN A 166 -13.58 -13.89 0.08
N ASP A 167 -13.42 -15.18 -0.19
CA ASP A 167 -13.27 -16.22 0.83
C ASP A 167 -12.07 -17.18 0.61
N ARG A 168 -11.30 -16.98 -0.47
CA ARG A 168 -10.17 -17.84 -0.79
C ARG A 168 -8.99 -17.64 0.18
N THR A 169 -8.63 -18.72 0.88
CA THR A 169 -7.59 -18.73 1.91
C THR A 169 -6.30 -19.46 1.51
N VAL A 170 -6.35 -20.30 0.47
CA VAL A 170 -5.19 -21.03 -0.03
C VAL A 170 -4.31 -20.12 -0.89
N PRO A 171 -2.98 -20.08 -0.68
CA PRO A 171 -2.06 -19.37 -1.55
C PRO A 171 -2.15 -19.84 -3.01
N ASN A 172 -2.13 -18.91 -3.94
CA ASN A 172 -2.28 -19.24 -5.37
C ASN A 172 -1.73 -18.12 -6.26
N ASP A 173 -1.72 -18.39 -7.58
CA ASP A 173 -1.35 -17.48 -8.66
C ASP A 173 -2.54 -17.12 -9.56
N GLU A 174 -3.76 -17.38 -9.11
CA GLU A 174 -4.95 -17.16 -9.91
C GLU A 174 -5.21 -15.68 -10.18
N VAL A 175 -5.92 -15.43 -11.27
CA VAL A 175 -6.27 -14.08 -11.68
C VAL A 175 -7.09 -13.39 -10.59
N VAL A 176 -6.63 -12.22 -10.18
CA VAL A 176 -7.34 -11.37 -9.21
C VAL A 176 -8.35 -10.52 -9.96
N ILE A 177 -9.63 -10.76 -9.72
CA ILE A 177 -10.69 -9.92 -10.26
C ILE A 177 -11.01 -8.86 -9.22
N LYS A 178 -10.44 -7.68 -9.39
CA LYS A 178 -10.57 -6.60 -8.41
C LYS A 178 -12.00 -6.05 -8.33
N SER A 179 -12.35 -5.59 -7.15
CA SER A 179 -13.59 -4.85 -6.89
C SER A 179 -13.34 -3.33 -6.98
N VAL A 180 -14.40 -2.54 -6.82
CA VAL A 180 -14.31 -1.06 -6.71
C VAL A 180 -13.57 -0.57 -5.46
N TYR A 181 -13.31 -1.46 -4.50
CA TYR A 181 -12.58 -1.16 -3.27
C TYR A 181 -11.09 -1.43 -3.36
N ASP A 182 -10.61 -2.09 -4.42
CA ASP A 182 -9.17 -2.24 -4.67
C ASP A 182 -8.57 -0.85 -4.95
N PRO A 183 -7.54 -0.43 -4.19
CA PRO A 183 -6.97 0.90 -4.33
C PRO A 183 -6.13 1.10 -5.59
N SER A 184 -5.81 0.02 -6.30
CA SER A 184 -4.94 0.05 -7.48
C SER A 184 -5.57 0.82 -8.64
N PRO A 185 -4.78 1.51 -9.48
CA PRO A 185 -5.30 2.22 -10.64
C PRO A 185 -5.89 1.26 -11.68
N VAL A 186 -6.55 1.82 -12.68
CA VAL A 186 -7.10 1.05 -13.81
C VAL A 186 -5.97 0.27 -14.50
N GLY A 187 -6.22 -0.99 -14.82
CA GLY A 187 -5.24 -1.92 -15.40
C GLY A 187 -4.30 -2.56 -14.38
N TYR A 188 -4.48 -2.26 -13.10
CA TYR A 188 -3.69 -2.83 -12.00
C TYR A 188 -4.60 -3.32 -10.87
N SER A 189 -4.14 -4.32 -10.13
CA SER A 189 -4.79 -4.86 -8.94
C SER A 189 -3.77 -5.16 -7.83
N LEU A 190 -4.23 -5.48 -6.62
CA LEU A 190 -3.35 -6.16 -5.67
C LEU A 190 -2.92 -7.50 -6.28
N PRO A 191 -1.64 -7.91 -6.09
CA PRO A 191 -1.17 -9.17 -6.63
C PRO A 191 -1.77 -10.38 -5.89
N ALA A 192 -1.81 -11.54 -6.56
CA ALA A 192 -2.12 -12.82 -5.93
C ALA A 192 -1.06 -13.18 -4.86
N SER A 193 -1.41 -14.09 -3.96
CA SER A 193 -0.58 -14.40 -2.77
C SER A 193 0.80 -14.96 -3.09
N ASN A 194 0.98 -15.66 -4.21
CA ASN A 194 2.28 -16.23 -4.58
C ASN A 194 3.21 -15.24 -5.31
N ALA A 195 2.76 -14.02 -5.56
CA ALA A 195 3.49 -13.06 -6.40
C ALA A 195 4.91 -12.75 -5.91
N PHE A 196 5.17 -12.91 -4.61
CA PHE A 196 6.47 -12.60 -3.99
C PHE A 196 7.31 -13.82 -3.66
N THR A 197 6.86 -15.05 -4.00
CA THR A 197 7.57 -16.29 -3.67
C THR A 197 8.96 -16.38 -4.31
N GLY A 198 9.18 -15.70 -5.43
CA GLY A 198 10.50 -15.62 -6.06
C GLY A 198 11.55 -14.80 -5.29
N PHE A 199 11.19 -14.17 -4.18
CA PHE A 199 12.11 -13.37 -3.35
C PHE A 199 12.93 -14.22 -2.35
N THR A 200 12.60 -15.49 -2.24
CA THR A 200 13.43 -16.48 -1.55
C THR A 200 13.83 -17.61 -2.51
N THR A 201 14.86 -18.35 -2.19
CA THR A 201 15.34 -19.44 -3.05
C THR A 201 14.49 -20.69 -2.96
N THR A 202 13.59 -20.78 -1.98
CA THR A 202 12.70 -21.93 -1.75
C THR A 202 11.22 -21.62 -2.07
N GLY A 203 10.89 -20.36 -2.32
CA GLY A 203 9.49 -19.92 -2.41
C GLY A 203 8.79 -19.76 -1.07
N GLU A 204 9.41 -20.18 0.02
CA GLU A 204 8.85 -20.22 1.38
C GLU A 204 9.46 -19.13 2.27
N GLY A 205 8.88 -18.95 3.46
CA GLY A 205 9.41 -18.07 4.49
C GLY A 205 10.79 -18.53 4.98
N ILE A 206 11.71 -17.59 5.17
CA ILE A 206 13.08 -17.84 5.64
C ILE A 206 13.43 -16.95 6.83
N GLY A 207 14.23 -17.50 7.73
CA GLY A 207 14.67 -16.83 8.95
C GLY A 207 13.56 -16.64 9.98
N ASP A 208 13.95 -16.30 11.17
CA ASP A 208 13.09 -15.85 12.28
C ASP A 208 13.84 -14.86 13.17
N SER A 209 13.26 -14.45 14.30
CA SER A 209 13.87 -13.49 15.21
C SER A 209 15.10 -14.01 15.94
N TYR A 210 15.26 -15.33 16.01
CA TYR A 210 16.37 -16.01 16.71
C TYR A 210 17.40 -16.59 15.74
N THR A 211 16.94 -17.00 14.57
CA THR A 211 17.76 -17.64 13.53
C THR A 211 17.59 -16.86 12.21
N PRO A 212 18.35 -15.79 11.99
CA PRO A 212 18.28 -15.02 10.75
C PRO A 212 18.55 -15.90 9.52
N PHE A 213 17.95 -15.56 8.39
CA PHE A 213 18.26 -16.22 7.12
C PHE A 213 19.73 -16.00 6.70
N THR A 214 20.25 -16.92 5.89
CA THR A 214 21.58 -16.80 5.29
C THR A 214 21.50 -16.08 3.92
N PRO A 215 22.65 -15.51 3.45
CA PRO A 215 22.71 -14.85 2.14
C PRO A 215 22.26 -15.73 0.96
N GLU A 216 22.39 -17.04 1.06
CA GLU A 216 22.02 -18.00 0.02
C GLU A 216 20.51 -18.20 -0.08
N GLN A 217 19.79 -17.98 1.01
CA GLN A 217 18.34 -18.22 1.08
C GLN A 217 17.52 -17.06 0.49
N ILE A 218 18.08 -15.85 0.43
CA ILE A 218 17.37 -14.66 -0.08
C ILE A 218 17.72 -14.41 -1.54
N ASN A 219 16.71 -14.08 -2.35
CA ASN A 219 16.86 -13.69 -3.75
C ASN A 219 16.94 -12.15 -3.90
N ALA A 220 17.89 -11.52 -3.21
CA ALA A 220 18.08 -10.08 -3.21
C ALA A 220 19.58 -9.69 -3.15
N LYS A 221 19.88 -8.43 -3.47
CA LYS A 221 21.17 -7.82 -3.19
C LYS A 221 21.28 -7.49 -1.70
N LEU A 222 22.41 -7.80 -1.11
CA LEU A 222 22.80 -7.45 0.24
C LEU A 222 23.80 -6.29 0.23
N PRO A 223 23.94 -5.51 1.33
CA PRO A 223 23.18 -5.64 2.58
C PRO A 223 21.77 -5.01 2.51
N PHE A 224 20.97 -5.22 3.57
CA PHE A 224 19.74 -4.49 3.79
C PHE A 224 20.04 -2.99 3.97
N ASP A 225 19.32 -2.16 3.21
CA ASP A 225 19.42 -0.70 3.32
C ASP A 225 18.05 -0.05 3.12
N LYS A 226 17.30 0.12 4.22
CA LYS A 226 15.92 0.61 4.23
C LYS A 226 14.96 -0.20 3.34
N GLY A 227 15.36 -1.42 2.99
CA GLY A 227 14.69 -2.34 2.09
C GLY A 227 15.66 -3.26 1.37
N TYR A 228 15.15 -3.96 0.37
CA TYR A 228 15.94 -4.84 -0.48
C TYR A 228 15.74 -4.55 -1.96
N TYR A 229 16.81 -4.73 -2.73
CA TYR A 229 16.75 -4.90 -4.18
C TYR A 229 16.60 -6.40 -4.50
N PHE A 230 15.37 -6.87 -4.63
CA PHE A 230 15.09 -8.24 -5.05
C PHE A 230 15.40 -8.44 -6.51
N TYR A 231 15.92 -9.62 -6.88
CA TYR A 231 16.10 -9.99 -8.27
C TYR A 231 14.74 -10.30 -8.91
N THR A 232 14.60 -9.92 -10.18
CA THR A 232 13.35 -10.09 -10.94
C THR A 232 13.10 -11.53 -11.40
N LYS A 233 14.09 -12.40 -11.24
CA LYS A 233 13.98 -13.85 -11.51
C LYS A 233 14.57 -14.65 -10.36
N PRO A 234 14.10 -15.88 -10.14
CA PRO A 234 14.68 -16.79 -9.16
C PRO A 234 16.20 -16.97 -9.35
N ASN A 235 16.88 -17.48 -8.31
CA ASN A 235 18.31 -17.78 -8.34
C ASN A 235 19.22 -16.58 -8.65
N LYS A 236 18.86 -15.39 -8.19
CA LYS A 236 19.63 -14.13 -8.35
C LYS A 236 19.87 -13.73 -9.81
N GLN A 237 18.89 -14.01 -10.65
CA GLN A 237 18.93 -13.69 -12.07
C GLN A 237 18.09 -12.46 -12.42
N GLY A 238 18.31 -11.92 -13.61
CA GLY A 238 17.61 -10.74 -14.11
C GLY A 238 18.15 -9.43 -13.53
N THR A 239 17.35 -8.39 -13.64
CA THR A 239 17.59 -7.08 -13.01
C THR A 239 17.17 -7.11 -11.56
N THR A 240 17.31 -5.99 -10.85
CA THR A 240 16.80 -5.87 -9.49
C THR A 240 15.82 -4.72 -9.38
N PHE A 241 14.94 -4.85 -8.42
CA PHE A 241 13.84 -3.92 -8.21
C PHE A 241 13.58 -3.75 -6.68
N PHE A 242 13.40 -2.50 -6.27
CA PHE A 242 13.46 -2.15 -4.86
C PHE A 242 12.12 -2.30 -4.15
N PHE A 243 12.15 -2.95 -2.99
CA PHE A 243 11.07 -2.95 -2.00
C PHE A 243 11.52 -2.23 -0.73
N SER A 244 10.86 -1.13 -0.42
CA SER A 244 11.16 -0.31 0.74
C SER A 244 10.68 -0.97 2.04
N ALA A 245 11.44 -0.84 3.11
CA ALA A 245 11.00 -1.20 4.45
C ALA A 245 10.07 -0.12 5.01
N VAL A 246 8.87 -0.09 4.50
CA VAL A 246 7.85 0.94 4.74
C VAL A 246 7.32 0.97 6.18
N GLY A 247 7.59 -0.07 6.99
CA GLY A 247 6.93 -0.24 8.28
C GLY A 247 5.47 -0.62 8.12
N ARG A 248 4.69 -0.32 9.14
CA ARG A 248 3.24 -0.56 9.17
C ARG A 248 2.54 0.44 10.10
N ARG A 249 1.25 0.59 9.95
CA ARG A 249 0.39 1.17 10.98
C ARG A 249 -0.21 0.06 11.84
N ASN A 250 -0.10 0.22 13.16
CA ASN A 250 -0.56 -0.79 14.11
C ASN A 250 -2.10 -0.92 14.11
N TYR A 251 -2.57 -2.15 14.28
CA TYR A 251 -3.98 -2.53 14.19
C TYR A 251 -4.88 -1.87 15.24
N ASP A 252 -4.35 -1.51 16.39
CA ASP A 252 -5.09 -1.00 17.57
C ASP A 252 -5.03 0.52 17.74
N SER A 253 -4.11 1.18 17.05
CA SER A 253 -3.85 2.60 17.25
C SER A 253 -3.67 3.40 15.97
N GLY A 254 -3.28 2.73 14.87
CA GLY A 254 -2.88 3.39 13.63
C GLY A 254 -1.50 4.05 13.71
N ILE A 255 -0.78 3.92 14.83
CA ILE A 255 0.56 4.50 15.00
C ILE A 255 1.57 3.76 14.11
N LEU A 256 2.49 4.52 13.51
CA LEU A 256 3.54 3.98 12.66
C LEU A 256 4.57 3.19 13.47
N TYR A 257 4.98 2.06 12.90
CA TYR A 257 5.95 1.17 13.50
C TYR A 257 6.90 0.56 12.46
N GLY A 258 8.18 0.52 12.77
CA GLY A 258 9.18 -0.22 12.00
C GLY A 258 9.56 0.36 10.65
N VAL A 259 9.32 1.66 10.40
CA VAL A 259 9.76 2.35 9.18
C VAL A 259 11.28 2.23 9.05
N PHE A 260 11.74 1.92 7.85
CA PHE A 260 13.14 1.58 7.48
C PHE A 260 13.71 0.31 8.14
N LYS A 261 12.87 -0.47 8.85
CA LYS A 261 13.27 -1.74 9.48
C LYS A 261 12.46 -2.92 8.97
N LEU A 262 11.17 -2.72 8.68
CA LEU A 262 10.21 -3.75 8.29
C LEU A 262 9.52 -3.38 6.99
N GLY A 263 9.40 -4.31 6.07
CA GLY A 263 8.54 -4.19 4.89
C GLY A 263 7.26 -5.00 5.11
N TRP A 264 6.10 -4.38 4.85
CA TRP A 264 4.79 -5.01 4.94
C TRP A 264 3.93 -4.59 3.77
N TYR A 265 3.46 -5.56 3.00
CA TYR A 265 2.72 -5.35 1.76
C TYR A 265 1.53 -6.30 1.69
N TRP A 266 0.35 -5.75 1.45
CA TRP A 266 -0.83 -6.56 1.24
C TRP A 266 -0.79 -7.30 -0.10
N VAL A 267 -1.39 -8.50 -0.12
CA VAL A 267 -1.78 -9.24 -1.32
C VAL A 267 -3.29 -9.41 -1.35
N SER A 268 -3.85 -9.93 -2.43
CA SER A 268 -5.31 -9.99 -2.60
C SER A 268 -6.02 -11.11 -1.84
N ASN A 269 -5.29 -12.08 -1.30
CA ASN A 269 -5.87 -13.29 -0.69
C ASN A 269 -5.97 -13.20 0.82
N LEU A 270 -6.98 -13.87 1.37
CA LEU A 270 -7.10 -14.10 2.80
C LEU A 270 -6.09 -15.15 3.29
N TYR A 271 -5.68 -15.04 4.55
CA TYR A 271 -5.12 -16.16 5.29
C TYR A 271 -6.22 -16.97 5.99
N THR A 272 -7.10 -16.26 6.66
CA THR A 272 -8.36 -16.76 7.22
C THR A 272 -9.43 -15.69 7.02
N HIS A 273 -10.67 -15.99 7.33
CA HIS A 273 -11.76 -14.97 7.30
C HIS A 273 -11.52 -13.77 8.24
N SER A 274 -10.56 -13.87 9.15
CA SER A 274 -10.20 -12.80 10.08
C SER A 274 -8.94 -12.04 9.70
N ASN A 275 -8.14 -12.55 8.75
CA ASN A 275 -6.79 -12.06 8.46
C ASN A 275 -6.53 -12.03 6.96
N GLY A 276 -6.02 -10.91 6.47
CA GLY A 276 -5.48 -10.80 5.13
C GLY A 276 -4.06 -11.34 5.03
N ARG A 277 -3.67 -11.87 3.87
CA ARG A 277 -2.27 -12.25 3.60
C ARG A 277 -1.44 -11.05 3.23
N ASP A 278 -0.16 -11.18 3.47
CA ASP A 278 0.84 -10.15 3.22
C ASP A 278 2.18 -10.74 2.77
N PHE A 279 3.00 -9.89 2.20
CA PHE A 279 4.43 -10.09 2.05
C PHE A 279 5.14 -9.28 3.13
N GLY A 280 5.93 -9.94 3.96
CA GLY A 280 6.66 -9.31 5.05
C GLY A 280 8.16 -9.56 5.00
N PHE A 281 8.98 -8.56 5.35
CA PHE A 281 10.42 -8.73 5.46
C PHE A 281 11.08 -7.80 6.46
N SER A 282 12.25 -8.22 6.92
CA SER A 282 13.17 -7.44 7.74
C SER A 282 14.62 -7.81 7.40
N VAL A 283 15.57 -7.32 8.18
CA VAL A 283 16.98 -7.72 8.06
C VAL A 283 17.22 -9.21 8.34
N SER A 284 16.31 -9.88 9.04
CA SER A 284 16.49 -11.28 9.49
C SER A 284 15.40 -12.26 9.00
N ILE A 285 14.32 -11.74 8.44
CA ILE A 285 13.15 -12.55 8.07
C ILE A 285 12.68 -12.13 6.69
N ILE A 286 12.36 -13.08 5.81
CA ILE A 286 11.58 -12.86 4.60
C ILE A 286 10.41 -13.83 4.62
N ASN A 287 9.21 -13.31 4.52
CA ASN A 287 8.00 -14.12 4.45
C ASN A 287 7.18 -13.74 3.21
N PRO A 288 7.40 -14.42 2.08
CA PRO A 288 6.75 -14.09 0.81
C PRO A 288 5.26 -14.42 0.78
N ILE A 289 4.81 -15.31 1.67
CA ILE A 289 3.42 -15.74 1.81
C ILE A 289 3.05 -15.61 3.29
N GLY A 290 2.76 -14.41 3.76
CA GLY A 290 2.53 -14.12 5.18
C GLY A 290 1.42 -14.96 5.81
N TYR A 291 1.60 -15.28 7.08
CA TYR A 291 0.65 -16.06 7.89
C TYR A 291 -0.58 -15.25 8.34
N GLY A 292 -0.80 -14.11 7.72
CA GLY A 292 -1.98 -13.29 7.89
C GLY A 292 -1.92 -12.30 9.06
N ASN A 293 -2.42 -11.13 8.78
CA ASN A 293 -2.51 -10.02 9.72
C ASN A 293 -3.94 -9.50 9.81
N TYR A 294 -4.32 -8.93 10.95
CA TYR A 294 -5.65 -8.36 11.15
C TYR A 294 -5.98 -7.31 10.08
N HIS A 295 -7.24 -7.26 9.69
CA HIS A 295 -7.74 -6.32 8.68
C HIS A 295 -7.50 -4.86 9.05
N SER A 296 -7.36 -4.57 10.35
CA SER A 296 -7.07 -3.23 10.85
C SER A 296 -5.60 -2.80 10.77
N TYR A 297 -4.65 -3.67 10.42
CA TYR A 297 -3.32 -3.20 10.09
C TYR A 297 -3.33 -2.31 8.84
N GLY A 298 -2.45 -1.32 8.83
CA GLY A 298 -2.16 -0.53 7.63
C GLY A 298 -0.83 -0.97 7.03
N PHE A 299 -0.85 -1.56 5.83
CA PHE A 299 0.33 -1.94 5.05
C PHE A 299 0.35 -1.21 3.73
N SER A 300 1.51 -1.13 3.10
CA SER A 300 1.60 -0.59 1.74
C SER A 300 1.07 -1.58 0.71
N VAL A 301 0.80 -1.06 -0.49
CA VAL A 301 0.39 -1.85 -1.65
C VAL A 301 1.42 -1.69 -2.75
N ARG A 302 1.82 -2.79 -3.37
CA ARG A 302 2.58 -2.81 -4.61
C ARG A 302 1.69 -3.46 -5.68
N SER A 303 1.00 -2.62 -6.45
CA SER A 303 0.08 -3.09 -7.47
C SER A 303 0.79 -3.81 -8.60
N ALA A 304 0.15 -4.83 -9.16
CA ALA A 304 0.57 -5.55 -10.35
C ALA A 304 -0.44 -5.31 -11.49
N GLU A 305 0.02 -5.38 -12.75
CA GLU A 305 -0.88 -5.35 -13.91
C GLU A 305 -1.91 -6.48 -13.79
N GLU A 306 -3.16 -6.18 -14.16
CA GLU A 306 -4.21 -7.20 -14.24
C GLU A 306 -3.81 -8.26 -15.28
N LYS A 307 -3.88 -9.54 -14.91
CA LYS A 307 -3.70 -10.65 -15.85
C LYS A 307 -4.98 -10.78 -16.68
N GLU A 308 -4.83 -10.97 -17.99
CA GLU A 308 -5.92 -11.25 -18.91
C GLU A 308 -6.51 -12.66 -18.71
#